data_e26bf1eb747aba749b0f48caef1f4ef0
#
_entry.id   e26bf1eb747aba749b0f48caef1f4ef0
#
_cell.length_a   1.000
_cell.length_b   1.000
_cell.length_c   1.000
_cell.angle_alpha   90.00
_cell.angle_beta   90.00
_cell.angle_gamma   90.00
#
_symmetry.space_group_name_H-M   'P 1'
#
loop_
_entity.id
_entity.type
_entity.pdbx_description
1 polymer ?
#
loop_
_entity_poly.entity_id
_entity_poly.type
_entity_poly.pdbx_seq_one_letter_code
_entity_poly.pdbx_strand_id
1 'polypeptide(L)'
;MIIKSAEFVTSAVKKAQYPPEDLPEIAFAGRSNVGKSSLINTLVNRKHLVKTSSTPGRTQLINFFDINNNLTFVDLPGYGYARVPVAVRKKWGPMIETYLSSRKTLKGVVIIMDIRRLPREEEQNLIGWLAHFSIAGILVLTKTDKLSKTKIVKQQDAIVRALAVEKEDVILFSAKTRRGRDAVWDAILTLTTTREDNTN
;
A
#
# COMPACT_ATOMS: atom_id res chain seq x y z
N MET A 1 2.23 -2.30 17.35
CA MET A 1 3.52 -1.56 17.27
C MET A 1 3.38 -0.16 17.86
N ILE A 2 4.39 0.29 18.66
CA ILE A 2 4.46 1.67 19.18
C ILE A 2 5.27 2.52 18.21
N ILE A 3 4.72 3.63 17.73
CA ILE A 3 5.38 4.56 16.82
C ILE A 3 5.99 5.70 17.63
N LYS A 4 7.31 5.73 17.74
CA LYS A 4 8.09 6.80 18.39
C LYS A 4 8.41 7.92 17.40
N SER A 5 8.89 7.56 16.20
CA SER A 5 9.19 8.47 15.10
C SER A 5 8.55 8.02 13.80
N ALA A 6 8.20 8.97 12.94
CA ALA A 6 7.78 8.74 11.57
C ALA A 6 8.11 10.00 10.78
N GLU A 7 9.08 9.92 9.87
CA GLU A 7 9.67 11.07 9.21
C GLU A 7 9.77 10.86 7.69
N PHE A 8 9.56 11.94 6.94
CA PHE A 8 9.79 11.92 5.50
C PHE A 8 11.29 11.92 5.21
N VAL A 9 11.73 10.97 4.37
CA VAL A 9 13.13 10.85 3.96
C VAL A 9 13.39 11.55 2.64
N THR A 10 12.73 11.10 1.57
CA THR A 10 12.91 11.64 0.22
C THR A 10 11.76 11.29 -0.71
N SER A 11 11.74 11.95 -1.86
CA SER A 11 10.88 11.60 -3.00
C SER A 11 11.73 11.26 -4.21
N ALA A 12 11.33 10.24 -4.97
CA ALA A 12 12.10 9.73 -6.10
C ALA A 12 11.24 9.46 -7.34
N VAL A 13 11.84 9.64 -8.52
CA VAL A 13 11.28 9.24 -9.83
C VAL A 13 12.16 8.20 -10.53
N LYS A 14 13.40 8.01 -10.06
CA LYS A 14 14.37 7.07 -10.65
C LYS A 14 15.26 6.44 -9.57
N LYS A 15 15.79 5.27 -9.86
CA LYS A 15 16.58 4.45 -8.91
C LYS A 15 17.71 5.22 -8.22
N ALA A 16 18.43 6.10 -8.93
CA ALA A 16 19.52 6.89 -8.36
C ALA A 16 19.11 7.88 -7.24
N GLN A 17 17.79 8.09 -7.05
CA GLN A 17 17.24 8.97 -6.02
C GLN A 17 16.69 8.19 -4.81
N TYR A 18 16.72 6.85 -4.85
CA TYR A 18 16.26 6.02 -3.73
C TYR A 18 17.22 6.16 -2.55
N PRO A 19 16.71 6.11 -1.31
CA PRO A 19 17.56 6.08 -0.13
C PRO A 19 18.36 4.78 -0.07
N PRO A 20 19.41 4.69 0.78
CA PRO A 20 20.14 3.44 1.02
C PRO A 20 19.21 2.26 1.35
N GLU A 21 19.68 1.03 1.05
CA GLU A 21 18.93 -0.22 1.29
C GLU A 21 19.29 -0.80 2.68
N ASP A 22 19.10 0.00 3.74
CA ASP A 22 19.52 -0.34 5.11
C ASP A 22 18.37 -0.94 5.95
N LEU A 23 17.13 -0.60 5.63
CA LEU A 23 15.95 -1.01 6.39
C LEU A 23 14.99 -1.82 5.53
N PRO A 24 14.24 -2.77 6.13
CA PRO A 24 13.14 -3.44 5.43
C PRO A 24 12.12 -2.40 4.94
N GLU A 25 11.52 -2.66 3.79
CA GLU A 25 10.55 -1.74 3.17
C GLU A 25 9.19 -2.40 3.00
N ILE A 26 8.14 -1.63 3.26
CA ILE A 26 6.76 -1.94 2.92
C ILE A 26 6.22 -0.86 2.01
N ALA A 27 5.84 -1.25 0.80
CA ALA A 27 5.24 -0.33 -0.16
C ALA A 27 3.71 -0.29 -0.02
N PHE A 28 3.14 0.88 -0.31
CA PHE A 28 1.69 1.10 -0.29
C PHE A 28 1.22 1.47 -1.68
N ALA A 29 0.38 0.62 -2.26
CA ALA A 29 -0.17 0.77 -3.60
C ALA A 29 -1.70 0.86 -3.56
N GLY A 30 -2.28 1.65 -4.44
CA GLY A 30 -3.73 1.75 -4.56
C GLY A 30 -4.14 2.87 -5.51
N ARG A 31 -5.38 2.82 -5.98
CA ARG A 31 -5.93 3.88 -6.84
C ARG A 31 -6.00 5.21 -6.11
N SER A 32 -6.05 6.28 -6.88
CA SER A 32 -6.33 7.61 -6.33
C SER A 32 -7.62 7.63 -5.52
N ASN A 33 -7.58 8.25 -4.34
CA ASN A 33 -8.71 8.41 -3.43
C ASN A 33 -9.28 7.11 -2.82
N VAL A 34 -8.55 6.01 -2.81
CA VAL A 34 -8.95 4.79 -2.09
C VAL A 34 -8.76 4.90 -0.58
N GLY A 35 -7.96 5.85 -0.09
CA GLY A 35 -7.68 6.04 1.33
C GLY A 35 -6.24 5.66 1.72
N LYS A 36 -5.32 5.54 0.75
CA LYS A 36 -3.91 5.18 0.97
C LYS A 36 -3.22 6.11 2.00
N SER A 37 -3.21 7.40 1.79
CA SER A 37 -2.62 8.37 2.74
C SER A 37 -3.30 8.34 4.11
N SER A 38 -4.61 8.12 4.17
CA SER A 38 -5.35 8.00 5.43
C SER A 38 -4.96 6.73 6.19
N LEU A 39 -4.73 5.61 5.46
CA LEU A 39 -4.26 4.37 6.06
C LEU A 39 -2.85 4.55 6.62
N ILE A 40 -1.89 5.04 5.84
CA ILE A 40 -0.51 5.28 6.28
C ILE A 40 -0.52 6.20 7.52
N ASN A 41 -1.20 7.33 7.48
CA ASN A 41 -1.29 8.25 8.62
C ASN A 41 -1.91 7.60 9.87
N THR A 42 -2.90 6.71 9.70
CA THR A 42 -3.52 5.96 10.80
C THR A 42 -2.56 4.93 11.40
N LEU A 43 -1.81 4.22 10.56
CA LEU A 43 -0.80 3.25 11.02
C LEU A 43 0.25 3.92 11.90
N VAL A 44 0.79 5.04 11.45
CA VAL A 44 1.86 5.76 12.17
C VAL A 44 1.35 6.72 13.24
N ASN A 45 0.03 6.80 13.45
CA ASN A 45 -0.60 7.72 14.40
C ASN A 45 -0.19 9.20 14.20
N ARG A 46 -0.06 9.63 12.95
CA ARG A 46 0.23 11.01 12.56
C ARG A 46 -0.86 11.54 11.64
N LYS A 47 -1.30 12.79 11.82
CA LYS A 47 -2.39 13.35 10.99
C LYS A 47 -1.94 13.78 9.59
N HIS A 48 -0.67 14.11 9.42
CA HIS A 48 -0.17 14.78 8.21
C HIS A 48 1.21 14.30 7.74
N LEU A 49 1.66 13.07 8.09
CA LEU A 49 2.90 12.52 7.57
C LEU A 49 2.82 12.41 6.04
N VAL A 50 1.78 11.74 5.55
CA VAL A 50 1.46 11.72 4.13
C VAL A 50 0.36 12.74 3.87
N LYS A 51 0.63 13.70 2.98
CA LYS A 51 -0.37 14.72 2.62
C LYS A 51 -1.56 14.06 1.92
N THR A 52 -2.72 14.15 2.55
CA THR A 52 -3.98 13.77 1.90
C THR A 52 -4.35 14.86 0.90
N SER A 53 -4.32 14.56 -0.38
CA SER A 53 -4.77 15.50 -1.41
C SER A 53 -6.13 15.08 -1.92
N SER A 54 -7.08 16.00 -1.91
CA SER A 54 -8.34 15.88 -2.66
C SER A 54 -8.11 16.14 -4.15
N THR A 55 -6.98 16.76 -4.53
CA THR A 55 -6.62 17.03 -5.92
C THR A 55 -5.90 15.81 -6.48
N PRO A 56 -6.48 15.13 -7.43
CA PRO A 56 -5.94 13.92 -8.02
C PRO A 56 -4.70 14.22 -8.89
N GLY A 57 -3.73 13.27 -8.93
CA GLY A 57 -2.53 13.39 -9.74
C GLY A 57 -1.37 14.18 -9.10
N ARG A 58 -1.48 14.56 -7.82
CA ARG A 58 -0.46 15.35 -7.12
C ARG A 58 0.75 14.52 -6.67
N THR A 59 0.56 13.23 -6.37
CA THR A 59 1.66 12.33 -6.01
C THR A 59 2.12 11.62 -7.27
N GLN A 60 3.12 12.18 -7.93
CA GLN A 60 3.76 11.60 -9.12
C GLN A 60 5.11 10.96 -8.77
N LEU A 61 5.44 10.92 -7.47
CA LEU A 61 6.73 10.50 -6.93
C LEU A 61 6.53 9.30 -6.00
N ILE A 62 7.55 8.48 -5.88
CA ILE A 62 7.67 7.47 -4.82
C ILE A 62 8.18 8.21 -3.60
N ASN A 63 7.46 8.16 -2.47
CA ASN A 63 7.86 8.85 -1.24
C ASN A 63 8.30 7.82 -0.20
N PHE A 64 9.44 8.06 0.41
CA PHE A 64 10.03 7.22 1.44
C PHE A 64 9.89 7.87 2.81
N PHE A 65 9.50 7.08 3.80
CA PHE A 65 9.31 7.51 5.18
C PHE A 65 10.01 6.54 6.12
N ASP A 66 10.86 7.04 6.99
CA ASP A 66 11.45 6.27 8.08
C ASP A 66 10.43 6.10 9.22
N ILE A 67 10.32 4.88 9.73
CA ILE A 67 9.45 4.54 10.86
C ILE A 67 10.30 3.93 11.97
N ASN A 68 10.52 4.65 13.05
CA ASN A 68 11.27 4.23 14.24
C ASN A 68 12.74 3.86 13.96
N ASN A 69 13.35 4.30 12.89
CA ASN A 69 14.68 3.90 12.43
C ASN A 69 14.85 2.37 12.24
N ASN A 70 13.77 1.66 11.92
CA ASN A 70 13.81 0.21 11.73
C ASN A 70 12.92 -0.34 10.62
N LEU A 71 12.16 0.53 9.96
CA LEU A 71 11.26 0.17 8.86
C LEU A 71 11.04 1.37 7.95
N THR A 72 11.06 1.16 6.65
CA THR A 72 10.72 2.20 5.67
C THR A 72 9.33 1.95 5.09
N PHE A 73 8.44 2.94 5.19
CA PHE A 73 7.20 2.98 4.44
C PHE A 73 7.41 3.69 3.11
N VAL A 74 6.90 3.10 2.04
CA VAL A 74 7.05 3.62 0.69
C VAL A 74 5.69 3.90 0.07
N ASP A 75 5.34 5.18 -0.06
CA ASP A 75 4.07 5.61 -0.65
C ASP A 75 4.21 5.70 -2.17
N LEU A 76 3.66 4.70 -2.87
CA LEU A 76 3.67 4.66 -4.34
C LEU A 76 2.61 5.62 -4.92
N PRO A 77 2.85 6.19 -6.12
CA PRO A 77 1.85 7.00 -6.80
C PRO A 77 0.53 6.26 -6.97
N GLY A 78 -0.57 6.96 -6.73
CA GLY A 78 -1.91 6.39 -6.96
C GLY A 78 -2.18 6.19 -8.45
N TYR A 79 -2.54 4.97 -8.87
CA TYR A 79 -2.90 4.64 -10.25
C TYR A 79 -4.40 4.88 -10.55
N GLY A 80 -4.81 4.66 -11.80
CA GLY A 80 -6.22 4.63 -12.23
C GLY A 80 -6.96 5.97 -12.22
N TYR A 81 -6.25 7.10 -12.35
CA TYR A 81 -6.90 8.40 -12.42
C TYR A 81 -7.14 8.86 -13.86
N ALA A 82 -8.41 8.98 -14.24
CA ALA A 82 -8.83 9.28 -15.62
C ALA A 82 -8.42 10.68 -16.14
N ARG A 83 -8.18 11.64 -15.22
CA ARG A 83 -7.83 13.03 -15.59
C ARG A 83 -6.31 13.29 -15.65
N VAL A 84 -5.48 12.28 -15.45
CA VAL A 84 -4.04 12.42 -15.64
C VAL A 84 -3.74 12.20 -17.12
N PRO A 85 -2.96 13.09 -17.76
CA PRO A 85 -2.57 12.93 -19.15
C PRO A 85 -1.96 11.55 -19.42
N VAL A 86 -2.29 10.95 -20.56
CA VAL A 86 -1.79 9.62 -20.96
C VAL A 86 -0.27 9.52 -20.88
N ALA A 87 0.45 10.60 -21.25
CA ALA A 87 1.91 10.68 -21.16
C ALA A 87 2.46 10.54 -19.73
N VAL A 88 1.76 11.06 -18.72
CA VAL A 88 2.14 10.94 -17.32
C VAL A 88 1.83 9.53 -16.82
N ARG A 89 0.68 8.98 -17.19
CA ARG A 89 0.27 7.61 -16.83
C ARG A 89 1.22 6.55 -17.39
N LYS A 90 1.72 6.76 -18.62
CA LYS A 90 2.75 5.88 -19.24
C LYS A 90 4.09 5.88 -18.52
N LYS A 91 4.41 6.91 -17.74
CA LYS A 91 5.66 6.98 -16.93
C LYS A 91 5.52 6.30 -15.57
N TRP A 92 4.32 6.14 -15.03
CA TRP A 92 4.11 5.54 -13.70
C TRP A 92 4.36 4.04 -13.67
N GLY A 93 3.89 3.31 -14.69
CA GLY A 93 4.13 1.88 -14.80
C GLY A 93 5.61 1.55 -14.69
N PRO A 94 6.47 2.03 -15.61
CA PRO A 94 7.90 1.77 -15.57
C PRO A 94 8.60 2.21 -14.27
N MET A 95 8.16 3.33 -13.64
CA MET A 95 8.73 3.79 -12.38
C MET A 95 8.40 2.84 -11.22
N ILE A 96 7.15 2.39 -11.12
CA ILE A 96 6.70 1.46 -10.09
C ILE A 96 7.35 0.09 -10.31
N GLU A 97 7.34 -0.41 -11.54
CA GLU A 97 7.98 -1.68 -11.92
C GLU A 97 9.49 -1.66 -11.60
N THR A 98 10.18 -0.56 -11.93
CA THR A 98 11.61 -0.40 -11.59
C THR A 98 11.82 -0.46 -10.08
N TYR A 99 11.00 0.23 -9.29
CA TYR A 99 11.09 0.18 -7.84
C TYR A 99 10.86 -1.24 -7.32
N LEU A 100 9.72 -1.83 -7.65
CA LEU A 100 9.31 -3.15 -7.14
C LEU A 100 10.29 -4.27 -7.54
N SER A 101 10.85 -4.24 -8.76
CA SER A 101 11.78 -5.27 -9.26
C SER A 101 13.21 -5.11 -8.80
N SER A 102 13.64 -3.88 -8.49
CA SER A 102 15.05 -3.62 -8.18
C SER A 102 15.36 -3.43 -6.69
N ARG A 103 14.35 -3.35 -5.82
CA ARG A 103 14.51 -3.01 -4.41
C ARG A 103 14.66 -4.27 -3.55
N LYS A 104 15.89 -4.55 -3.10
CA LYS A 104 16.20 -5.77 -2.33
C LYS A 104 15.60 -5.77 -0.91
N THR A 105 15.43 -4.60 -0.33
CA THR A 105 14.85 -4.41 1.00
C THR A 105 13.32 -4.49 1.03
N LEU A 106 12.64 -4.52 -0.13
CA LEU A 106 11.20 -4.65 -0.21
C LEU A 106 10.74 -6.01 0.31
N LYS A 107 9.93 -6.01 1.38
CA LYS A 107 9.37 -7.21 2.02
C LYS A 107 7.95 -7.51 1.57
N GLY A 108 7.22 -6.50 1.12
CA GLY A 108 5.86 -6.69 0.62
C GLY A 108 5.17 -5.39 0.24
N VAL A 109 3.97 -5.54 -0.32
CA VAL A 109 3.14 -4.43 -0.80
C VAL A 109 1.77 -4.48 -0.15
N VAL A 110 1.35 -3.41 0.50
CA VAL A 110 -0.02 -3.21 0.97
C VAL A 110 -0.86 -2.71 -0.21
N ILE A 111 -1.78 -3.55 -0.69
CA ILE A 111 -2.67 -3.28 -1.81
C ILE A 111 -3.99 -2.73 -1.25
N ILE A 112 -4.30 -1.49 -1.56
CA ILE A 112 -5.37 -0.74 -0.92
C ILE A 112 -6.53 -0.52 -1.89
N MET A 113 -7.70 -0.99 -1.50
CA MET A 113 -8.94 -0.84 -2.28
C MET A 113 -10.05 -0.23 -1.44
N ASP A 114 -10.94 0.52 -2.09
CA ASP A 114 -12.17 1.03 -1.48
C ASP A 114 -13.23 -0.08 -1.49
N ILE A 115 -13.66 -0.56 -0.33
CA ILE A 115 -14.63 -1.66 -0.20
C ILE A 115 -15.93 -1.44 -0.98
N ARG A 116 -16.27 -0.21 -1.31
CA ARG A 116 -17.49 0.13 -2.04
C ARG A 116 -17.41 -0.16 -3.54
N ARG A 117 -16.25 -0.60 -4.05
CA ARG A 117 -15.97 -0.81 -5.47
C ARG A 117 -15.41 -2.21 -5.70
N LEU A 118 -15.81 -2.82 -6.80
CA LEU A 118 -15.18 -4.05 -7.26
C LEU A 118 -13.76 -3.76 -7.80
N PRO A 119 -12.84 -4.74 -7.70
CA PRO A 119 -11.55 -4.67 -8.34
C PRO A 119 -11.69 -4.43 -9.84
N ARG A 120 -10.75 -3.74 -10.42
CA ARG A 120 -10.63 -3.54 -11.86
C ARG A 120 -9.36 -4.21 -12.36
N GLU A 121 -9.14 -4.13 -13.65
CA GLU A 121 -7.99 -4.71 -14.32
C GLU A 121 -6.65 -4.26 -13.69
N GLU A 122 -6.57 -2.99 -13.26
CA GLU A 122 -5.33 -2.47 -12.65
C GLU A 122 -4.99 -3.14 -11.31
N GLU A 123 -5.99 -3.45 -10.46
CA GLU A 123 -5.78 -4.19 -9.21
C GLU A 123 -5.40 -5.65 -9.50
N GLN A 124 -6.08 -6.30 -10.44
CA GLN A 124 -5.80 -7.68 -10.84
C GLN A 124 -4.39 -7.81 -11.43
N ASN A 125 -4.01 -6.89 -12.32
CA ASN A 125 -2.67 -6.85 -12.93
C ASN A 125 -1.58 -6.64 -11.87
N LEU A 126 -1.80 -5.74 -10.89
CA LEU A 126 -0.84 -5.54 -9.80
C LEU A 126 -0.66 -6.82 -8.96
N ILE A 127 -1.76 -7.48 -8.58
CA ILE A 127 -1.71 -8.73 -7.80
C ILE A 127 -0.99 -9.82 -8.60
N GLY A 128 -1.34 -10.00 -9.88
CA GLY A 128 -0.69 -10.97 -10.75
C GLY A 128 0.81 -10.69 -10.93
N TRP A 129 1.18 -9.42 -11.06
CA TRP A 129 2.57 -9.02 -11.16
C TRP A 129 3.36 -9.30 -9.87
N LEU A 130 2.79 -8.97 -8.69
CA LEU A 130 3.42 -9.27 -7.41
C LEU A 130 3.62 -10.79 -7.22
N ALA A 131 2.61 -11.59 -7.58
CA ALA A 131 2.71 -13.05 -7.53
C ALA A 131 3.82 -13.58 -8.46
N HIS A 132 3.92 -13.05 -9.69
CA HIS A 132 4.96 -13.43 -10.64
C HIS A 132 6.38 -13.18 -10.10
N PHE A 133 6.60 -12.08 -9.37
CA PHE A 133 7.88 -11.74 -8.77
C PHE A 133 8.05 -12.24 -7.33
N SER A 134 7.14 -13.09 -6.84
CA SER A 134 7.15 -13.63 -5.47
C SER A 134 7.22 -12.54 -4.38
N ILE A 135 6.58 -11.40 -4.64
CA ILE A 135 6.48 -10.29 -3.69
C ILE A 135 5.18 -10.46 -2.89
N ALA A 136 5.29 -10.51 -1.57
CA ALA A 136 4.14 -10.66 -0.68
C ALA A 136 3.15 -9.49 -0.80
N GLY A 137 1.85 -9.79 -0.90
CA GLY A 137 0.77 -8.82 -0.94
C GLY A 137 -0.08 -8.83 0.33
N ILE A 138 -0.40 -7.67 0.91
CA ILE A 138 -1.36 -7.49 2.00
C ILE A 138 -2.58 -6.76 1.44
N LEU A 139 -3.71 -7.44 1.33
CA LEU A 139 -4.95 -6.86 0.80
C LEU A 139 -5.72 -6.11 1.88
N VAL A 140 -5.98 -4.82 1.67
CA VAL A 140 -6.69 -3.96 2.63
C VAL A 140 -7.88 -3.26 1.99
N LEU A 141 -9.09 -3.56 2.49
CA LEU A 141 -10.33 -2.91 2.08
C LEU A 141 -10.64 -1.74 3.02
N THR A 142 -10.48 -0.54 2.51
CA THR A 142 -10.68 0.71 3.26
C THR A 142 -12.14 1.18 3.25
N LYS A 143 -12.44 2.21 4.07
CA LYS A 143 -13.74 2.90 4.14
C LYS A 143 -14.90 2.01 4.57
N THR A 144 -14.63 1.00 5.40
CA THR A 144 -15.68 0.10 5.93
C THR A 144 -16.72 0.85 6.76
N ASP A 145 -16.37 2.01 7.34
CA ASP A 145 -17.29 2.92 8.03
C ASP A 145 -18.39 3.53 7.15
N LYS A 146 -18.27 3.41 5.84
CA LYS A 146 -19.25 3.93 4.86
C LYS A 146 -20.34 2.91 4.48
N LEU A 147 -20.29 1.71 5.02
CA LEU A 147 -21.24 0.63 4.74
C LEU A 147 -21.80 0.05 6.05
N SER A 148 -23.06 -0.46 5.97
CA SER A 148 -23.63 -1.29 7.03
C SER A 148 -22.91 -2.64 7.13
N LYS A 149 -23.03 -3.33 8.28
CA LYS A 149 -22.41 -4.65 8.50
C LYS A 149 -22.77 -5.65 7.38
N THR A 150 -24.04 -5.73 7.01
CA THR A 150 -24.52 -6.63 5.94
C THR A 150 -23.90 -6.28 4.58
N LYS A 151 -23.82 -4.97 4.26
CA LYS A 151 -23.19 -4.52 3.00
C LYS A 151 -21.68 -4.79 2.98
N ILE A 152 -20.98 -4.70 4.13
CA ILE A 152 -19.56 -5.05 4.23
C ILE A 152 -19.35 -6.51 3.84
N VAL A 153 -20.12 -7.45 4.45
CA VAL A 153 -19.98 -8.87 4.15
C VAL A 153 -20.23 -9.14 2.67
N LYS A 154 -21.37 -8.65 2.12
CA LYS A 154 -21.71 -8.84 0.69
C LYS A 154 -20.61 -8.29 -0.23
N GLN A 155 -20.06 -7.13 0.08
CA GLN A 155 -19.06 -6.49 -0.77
C GLN A 155 -17.69 -7.19 -0.65
N GLN A 156 -17.30 -7.63 0.55
CA GLN A 156 -16.10 -8.43 0.76
C GLN A 156 -16.19 -9.74 -0.04
N ASP A 157 -17.32 -10.47 0.04
CA ASP A 157 -17.53 -11.72 -0.70
C ASP A 157 -17.46 -11.51 -2.23
N ALA A 158 -17.95 -10.36 -2.72
CA ALA A 158 -17.85 -10.03 -4.13
C ALA A 158 -16.41 -9.72 -4.56
N ILE A 159 -15.65 -9.02 -3.71
CA ILE A 159 -14.25 -8.64 -3.99
C ILE A 159 -13.34 -9.88 -3.96
N VAL A 160 -13.44 -10.73 -2.94
CA VAL A 160 -12.60 -11.93 -2.83
C VAL A 160 -12.83 -12.89 -3.99
N ARG A 161 -14.10 -13.07 -4.42
CA ARG A 161 -14.40 -13.84 -5.62
C ARG A 161 -13.79 -13.25 -6.89
N ALA A 162 -13.86 -11.92 -7.04
CA ALA A 162 -13.31 -11.24 -8.21
C ALA A 162 -11.77 -11.29 -8.28
N LEU A 163 -11.12 -11.40 -7.13
CA LEU A 163 -9.65 -11.50 -7.01
C LEU A 163 -9.14 -12.95 -6.92
N ALA A 164 -10.05 -13.94 -6.78
CA ALA A 164 -9.71 -15.35 -6.54
C ALA A 164 -8.78 -15.53 -5.31
N VAL A 165 -9.11 -14.85 -4.20
CA VAL A 165 -8.39 -14.93 -2.92
C VAL A 165 -9.33 -15.38 -1.81
N GLU A 166 -8.79 -15.84 -0.68
CA GLU A 166 -9.60 -16.21 0.48
C GLU A 166 -10.04 -14.98 1.28
N LYS A 167 -11.10 -15.12 2.05
CA LYS A 167 -11.68 -14.02 2.83
C LYS A 167 -10.76 -13.58 3.97
N GLU A 168 -10.01 -14.52 4.50
CA GLU A 168 -9.04 -14.39 5.58
C GLU A 168 -7.81 -13.58 5.16
N ASP A 169 -7.49 -13.58 3.86
CA ASP A 169 -6.36 -12.82 3.30
C ASP A 169 -6.65 -11.32 3.17
N VAL A 170 -7.90 -10.91 3.49
CA VAL A 170 -8.35 -9.55 3.25
C VAL A 170 -8.66 -8.82 4.56
N ILE A 171 -7.94 -7.75 4.83
CA ILE A 171 -8.10 -6.93 6.04
C ILE A 171 -9.12 -5.82 5.79
N LEU A 172 -10.16 -5.79 6.65
CA LEU A 172 -11.16 -4.72 6.66
C LEU A 172 -10.66 -3.52 7.48
N PHE A 173 -10.60 -2.34 6.87
CA PHE A 173 -10.01 -1.15 7.48
C PHE A 173 -10.92 0.09 7.42
N SER A 174 -10.84 0.91 8.48
CA SER A 174 -11.42 2.25 8.52
C SER A 174 -10.49 3.23 9.23
N ALA A 175 -10.06 4.27 8.53
CA ALA A 175 -9.28 5.34 9.15
C ALA A 175 -10.09 6.15 10.17
N LYS A 176 -11.43 6.25 9.99
CA LYS A 176 -12.32 6.97 10.90
C LYS A 176 -12.45 6.28 12.25
N THR A 177 -12.64 4.96 12.25
CA THR A 177 -12.86 4.17 13.48
C THR A 177 -11.61 3.44 13.95
N ARG A 178 -10.52 3.48 13.19
CA ARG A 178 -9.27 2.74 13.40
C ARG A 178 -9.42 1.20 13.35
N ARG A 179 -10.58 0.71 12.91
CA ARG A 179 -10.78 -0.72 12.71
C ARG A 179 -9.73 -1.28 11.77
N GLY A 180 -9.18 -2.44 12.10
CA GLY A 180 -8.19 -3.16 11.29
C GLY A 180 -6.77 -2.60 11.33
N ARG A 181 -6.51 -1.53 12.13
CA ARG A 181 -5.16 -0.95 12.26
C ARG A 181 -4.15 -1.97 12.75
N ASP A 182 -4.49 -2.70 13.81
CA ASP A 182 -3.58 -3.67 14.41
C ASP A 182 -3.38 -4.89 13.49
N ALA A 183 -4.44 -5.37 12.83
CA ALA A 183 -4.33 -6.44 11.85
C ALA A 183 -3.41 -6.09 10.65
N VAL A 184 -3.43 -4.83 10.18
CA VAL A 184 -2.48 -4.39 9.14
C VAL A 184 -1.05 -4.35 9.69
N TRP A 185 -0.85 -3.91 10.94
CA TRP A 185 0.47 -3.94 11.58
C TRP A 185 0.98 -5.36 11.77
N ASP A 186 0.13 -6.29 12.23
CA ASP A 186 0.51 -7.69 12.43
C ASP A 186 0.95 -8.32 11.10
N ALA A 187 0.21 -8.08 10.02
CA ALA A 187 0.60 -8.54 8.68
C ALA A 187 1.93 -7.92 8.21
N ILE A 188 2.16 -6.63 8.44
CA ILE A 188 3.43 -5.95 8.12
C ILE A 188 4.58 -6.56 8.93
N LEU A 189 4.40 -6.73 10.24
CA LEU A 189 5.44 -7.27 11.11
C LEU A 189 5.79 -8.71 10.74
N THR A 190 4.82 -9.55 10.40
CA THR A 190 5.06 -10.90 9.90
C THR A 190 6.01 -10.88 8.69
N LEU A 191 5.83 -9.99 7.74
CA LEU A 191 6.70 -9.89 6.56
C LEU A 191 8.10 -9.32 6.86
N THR A 192 8.22 -8.48 7.88
CA THR A 192 9.48 -7.80 8.20
C THR A 192 10.34 -8.55 9.20
N THR A 193 9.75 -9.45 10.02
CA THR A 193 10.46 -10.27 11.01
C THR A 193 10.85 -11.65 10.49
N THR A 194 10.23 -12.14 9.41
CA THR A 194 10.45 -13.50 8.88
C THR A 194 11.63 -13.53 7.88
N ARG A 195 12.89 -13.34 8.30
CA ARG A 195 14.12 -13.75 7.56
C ARG A 195 15.41 -13.48 8.34
N GLU A 196 15.61 -14.15 9.47
CA GLU A 196 16.98 -14.37 9.97
C GLU A 196 17.36 -15.86 10.04
N ASP A 197 16.48 -16.81 9.69
CA ASP A 197 16.69 -18.24 9.95
C ASP A 197 16.93 -19.12 8.71
N ASN A 198 17.44 -18.58 7.59
CA ASN A 198 17.88 -19.44 6.48
C ASN A 198 19.20 -18.97 5.84
N THR A 199 20.26 -18.90 6.65
CA THR A 199 21.64 -18.94 6.16
C THR A 199 22.51 -19.64 7.21
N ASN A 200 22.44 -20.96 7.19
CA ASN A 200 23.51 -21.86 7.63
C ASN A 200 23.79 -22.84 6.52
#